data_a7d74628e00a53db98b1bf80e3a08a4e
#
_entry.id   a7d74628e00a53db98b1bf80e3a08a4e
#
_cell.length_a   1.000
_cell.length_b   1.000
_cell.length_c   1.000
_cell.angle_alpha   90.00
_cell.angle_beta   90.00
_cell.angle_gamma   90.00
#
_symmetry.space_group_name_H-M   'P 1'
#
loop_
_entity.id
_entity.type
_entity.pdbx_description
1 polymer ?
#
loop_
_entity_poly.entity_id
_entity_poly.type
_entity_poly.pdbx_seq_one_letter_code
_entity_poly.pdbx_strand_id
1 'polypeptide(L)'
;MFQATLHPPRRRLLLAVALAVGVSMGSALAQPAEVPDPGPALPYIVGLHEAYLTPQYWAARAEHADTPLLLPAQIAAQNTRMRSRDPSIQDIARLPRQVPAAQLRQDITALSVWPTRPLYGADGQPVPAATRAGIEANLALASLPAQTRPQYGLVVQRAALRTFPTRQRVFSRPGDTDIDRFQESALFPGDKVAVVHRSADGQWLFVHSERYSAWIPYEAVAIGERDTVLGYGAQGPYRVITGATAHTAHTPEEPRVSGLQLDMGVRLPVLADWPAEQPVNGQQAHAAWVVQLPVRDADGRLQLRPALLPRSQDTAADYLPLTPRLLLQQAYKFLGERYGWGHDYGTRDCSGFVSEIYRSFGVLLPRNTGAQADSPALDRRGFTDQDSARTREQAVAQLQVGDLVYIPGHVMMAIGQVDGRTWVIHDTAGGSWNGPDGRRIAAHLNGVSVTPLEPMMASDTLRYIDRITSIQRMRPPGTPQRTSQTP
;
A
#
# COMPACT_ATOMS: atom_id res chain seq x y z
N MET A 1 -14.07 33.82 80.20
CA MET A 1 -14.56 35.19 80.12
C MET A 1 -14.33 35.68 78.71
N PHE A 2 -15.36 35.81 77.94
CA PHE A 2 -15.85 36.90 77.13
C PHE A 2 -17.01 36.33 76.28
N GLN A 3 -18.12 37.06 76.48
CA GLN A 3 -19.44 36.74 75.92
C GLN A 3 -19.51 37.02 74.39
N ALA A 4 -20.12 36.13 73.66
CA ALA A 4 -20.51 36.35 72.27
C ALA A 4 -21.97 36.84 72.20
N THR A 5 -22.21 37.98 71.63
CA THR A 5 -23.53 38.56 71.36
C THR A 5 -24.03 38.11 69.99
N LEU A 6 -25.16 37.46 70.00
CA LEU A 6 -25.91 37.05 68.78
C LEU A 6 -26.74 38.24 68.23
N HIS A 7 -26.66 38.53 66.97
CA HIS A 7 -27.59 39.38 66.21
C HIS A 7 -28.39 38.53 65.19
N PRO A 8 -29.70 38.79 65.03
CA PRO A 8 -30.56 37.99 64.12
C PRO A 8 -30.43 38.43 62.69
N PRO A 9 -30.74 37.50 61.74
CA PRO A 9 -30.58 37.79 60.32
C PRO A 9 -31.78 38.53 59.72
N ARG A 10 -31.51 39.60 59.00
CA ARG A 10 -32.53 40.32 58.17
C ARG A 10 -32.83 39.51 56.93
N ARG A 11 -34.09 39.14 56.76
CA ARG A 11 -34.70 38.59 55.52
C ARG A 11 -34.65 39.66 54.41
N ARG A 12 -33.92 39.40 53.36
CA ARG A 12 -34.04 40.14 52.10
C ARG A 12 -34.92 39.35 51.13
N LEU A 13 -36.01 39.96 50.73
CA LEU A 13 -36.91 39.48 49.70
C LEU A 13 -36.18 39.66 48.36
N LEU A 14 -35.92 38.55 47.66
CA LEU A 14 -35.42 38.59 46.28
C LEU A 14 -36.59 38.45 45.33
N LEU A 15 -36.90 39.50 44.62
CA LEU A 15 -37.83 39.51 43.48
C LEU A 15 -37.18 38.79 42.31
N ALA A 16 -37.69 37.62 41.92
CA ALA A 16 -37.23 36.92 40.72
C ALA A 16 -37.97 37.51 39.50
N VAL A 17 -37.25 38.25 38.67
CA VAL A 17 -37.69 38.66 37.35
C VAL A 17 -37.31 37.52 36.38
N ALA A 18 -38.33 36.75 35.91
CA ALA A 18 -38.15 35.75 34.89
C ALA A 18 -38.03 36.46 33.51
N LEU A 19 -36.83 36.53 32.98
CA LEU A 19 -36.61 36.93 31.59
C LEU A 19 -36.79 35.71 30.70
N ALA A 20 -37.88 35.58 29.98
CA ALA A 20 -38.09 34.57 28.95
C ALA A 20 -37.28 34.96 27.73
N VAL A 21 -36.08 34.35 27.57
CA VAL A 21 -35.32 34.40 26.30
C VAL A 21 -35.89 33.33 25.37
N GLY A 22 -36.73 33.78 24.43
CA GLY A 22 -37.17 32.93 23.31
C GLY A 22 -35.99 32.60 22.39
N VAL A 23 -35.41 31.40 22.52
CA VAL A 23 -34.48 30.86 21.53
C VAL A 23 -35.30 30.36 20.34
N SER A 24 -35.43 31.21 19.32
CA SER A 24 -35.87 30.76 18.01
C SER A 24 -34.78 29.84 17.44
N MET A 25 -34.99 28.52 17.50
CA MET A 25 -34.22 27.57 16.68
C MET A 25 -34.60 27.81 15.22
N GLY A 26 -33.89 28.73 14.58
CA GLY A 26 -33.84 28.80 13.13
C GLY A 26 -33.14 27.52 12.65
N SER A 27 -33.89 26.63 12.00
CA SER A 27 -33.32 25.54 11.22
C SER A 27 -32.45 26.18 10.14
N ALA A 28 -31.15 26.28 10.37
CA ALA A 28 -30.20 26.58 9.32
C ALA A 28 -30.27 25.40 8.35
N LEU A 29 -31.02 25.60 7.26
CA LEU A 29 -30.91 24.74 6.09
C LEU A 29 -29.44 24.80 5.69
N ALA A 30 -28.72 23.69 5.82
CA ALA A 30 -27.36 23.58 5.33
C ALA A 30 -27.39 23.95 3.85
N GLN A 31 -26.75 25.05 3.50
CA GLN A 31 -26.56 25.40 2.10
C GLN A 31 -25.86 24.21 1.43
N PRO A 32 -26.30 23.76 0.25
CA PRO A 32 -25.58 22.75 -0.51
C PRO A 32 -24.13 23.22 -0.65
N ALA A 33 -23.20 22.36 -0.29
CA ALA A 33 -21.76 22.65 -0.40
C ALA A 33 -21.50 23.12 -1.84
N GLU A 34 -20.99 24.33 -1.98
CA GLU A 34 -20.67 24.90 -3.28
C GLU A 34 -19.69 23.95 -3.99
N VAL A 35 -20.07 23.48 -5.18
CA VAL A 35 -19.24 22.56 -5.96
C VAL A 35 -17.97 23.31 -6.37
N PRO A 36 -16.77 22.89 -5.92
CA PRO A 36 -15.56 23.65 -6.22
C PRO A 36 -15.35 23.82 -7.73
N ASP A 37 -14.92 25.01 -8.14
CA ASP A 37 -14.52 25.28 -9.52
C ASP A 37 -13.40 24.31 -9.96
N PRO A 38 -13.50 23.67 -11.15
CA PRO A 38 -12.44 22.79 -11.66
C PRO A 38 -11.14 23.53 -11.99
N GLY A 39 -11.13 24.86 -12.04
CA GLY A 39 -9.96 25.63 -12.43
C GLY A 39 -9.59 25.49 -13.92
N PRO A 40 -8.42 25.97 -14.35
CA PRO A 40 -8.00 25.91 -15.74
C PRO A 40 -7.77 24.45 -16.21
N ALA A 41 -8.07 24.21 -17.48
CA ALA A 41 -7.76 22.96 -18.15
C ALA A 41 -6.23 22.81 -18.35
N LEU A 42 -5.72 21.61 -18.11
CA LEU A 42 -4.32 21.28 -18.29
C LEU A 42 -4.14 20.44 -19.58
N PRO A 43 -3.19 20.80 -20.46
CA PRO A 43 -3.08 20.18 -21.78
C PRO A 43 -2.46 18.77 -21.78
N TYR A 44 -2.03 18.27 -20.61
CA TYR A 44 -1.23 17.04 -20.51
C TYR A 44 -2.06 15.76 -20.63
N ILE A 45 -3.32 15.80 -20.20
CA ILE A 45 -4.26 14.67 -20.22
C ILE A 45 -5.63 15.20 -20.64
N VAL A 46 -6.35 14.44 -21.45
CA VAL A 46 -7.67 14.86 -21.98
C VAL A 46 -8.65 15.17 -20.86
N GLY A 47 -9.16 16.40 -20.84
CA GLY A 47 -10.16 16.87 -19.87
C GLY A 47 -9.62 17.05 -18.45
N LEU A 48 -8.32 16.99 -18.22
CA LEU A 48 -7.72 17.24 -16.90
C LEU A 48 -7.80 18.73 -16.55
N HIS A 49 -8.22 19.03 -15.34
CA HIS A 49 -8.23 20.37 -14.75
C HIS A 49 -7.33 20.41 -13.51
N GLU A 50 -6.85 21.60 -13.16
CA GLU A 50 -5.91 21.78 -12.05
C GLU A 50 -6.48 21.30 -10.72
N ALA A 51 -7.74 21.58 -10.42
CA ALA A 51 -8.40 21.15 -9.20
C ALA A 51 -8.47 19.62 -9.05
N TYR A 52 -8.48 18.88 -10.18
CA TYR A 52 -8.50 17.41 -10.15
C TYR A 52 -7.22 16.80 -9.56
N LEU A 53 -6.15 17.57 -9.49
CA LEU A 53 -4.89 17.20 -8.86
C LEU A 53 -4.89 17.40 -7.34
N THR A 54 -6.04 17.70 -6.74
CA THR A 54 -6.20 17.88 -5.29
C THR A 54 -7.23 16.91 -4.70
N PRO A 55 -6.94 16.26 -3.55
CA PRO A 55 -7.90 15.36 -2.92
C PRO A 55 -9.14 16.07 -2.40
N GLN A 56 -9.04 17.39 -2.11
CA GLN A 56 -10.13 18.23 -1.62
C GLN A 56 -11.27 18.35 -2.64
N TYR A 57 -10.92 18.51 -3.91
CA TYR A 57 -11.89 18.60 -5.00
C TYR A 57 -12.79 17.35 -5.05
N TRP A 58 -12.21 16.17 -4.98
CA TRP A 58 -12.92 14.90 -5.01
C TRP A 58 -13.66 14.61 -3.71
N ALA A 59 -13.06 14.93 -2.57
CA ALA A 59 -13.68 14.74 -1.28
C ALA A 59 -14.95 15.62 -1.09
N ALA A 60 -14.98 16.82 -1.66
CA ALA A 60 -16.15 17.69 -1.64
C ALA A 60 -17.32 17.14 -2.48
N ARG A 61 -17.03 16.27 -3.45
CA ARG A 61 -18.03 15.63 -4.35
C ARG A 61 -18.40 14.22 -3.92
N ALA A 62 -17.62 13.61 -3.04
CA ALA A 62 -17.89 12.27 -2.57
C ALA A 62 -19.11 12.25 -1.64
N GLU A 63 -20.12 11.46 -1.98
CA GLU A 63 -21.22 11.18 -1.05
C GLU A 63 -20.67 10.53 0.21
N HIS A 64 -21.10 11.02 1.37
CA HIS A 64 -20.68 10.48 2.66
C HIS A 64 -19.17 10.40 2.84
N ALA A 65 -18.42 11.43 2.41
CA ALA A 65 -16.96 11.47 2.40
C ALA A 65 -16.30 11.04 3.72
N ASP A 66 -16.96 11.27 4.85
CA ASP A 66 -16.47 10.97 6.20
C ASP A 66 -17.07 9.71 6.83
N THR A 67 -17.96 9.01 6.09
CA THR A 67 -18.55 7.76 6.56
C THR A 67 -17.63 6.58 6.23
N PRO A 68 -17.27 5.73 7.20
CA PRO A 68 -16.43 4.57 6.92
C PRO A 68 -17.07 3.60 5.91
N LEU A 69 -16.32 3.20 4.89
CA LEU A 69 -16.70 2.16 3.94
C LEU A 69 -16.74 0.78 4.61
N LEU A 70 -15.77 0.55 5.52
CA LEU A 70 -15.69 -0.62 6.38
C LEU A 70 -15.28 -0.18 7.79
N LEU A 71 -15.93 -0.75 8.79
CA LEU A 71 -15.54 -0.60 10.19
C LEU A 71 -14.32 -1.50 10.52
N PRO A 72 -13.53 -1.21 11.57
CA PRO A 72 -12.36 -2.02 11.94
C PRO A 72 -12.65 -3.52 12.08
N ALA A 73 -13.78 -3.90 12.68
CA ALA A 73 -14.19 -5.29 12.80
C ALA A 73 -14.49 -5.95 11.43
N GLN A 74 -15.03 -5.19 10.48
CA GLN A 74 -15.29 -5.67 9.11
C GLN A 74 -13.99 -5.85 8.34
N ILE A 75 -13.00 -4.94 8.52
CA ILE A 75 -11.66 -5.06 7.96
C ILE A 75 -10.98 -6.32 8.52
N ALA A 76 -11.04 -6.54 9.84
CA ALA A 76 -10.48 -7.74 10.46
C ALA A 76 -11.11 -9.03 9.90
N ALA A 77 -12.44 -9.05 9.74
CA ALA A 77 -13.15 -10.17 9.13
C ALA A 77 -12.77 -10.38 7.66
N GLN A 78 -12.61 -9.30 6.89
CA GLN A 78 -12.13 -9.35 5.50
C GLN A 78 -10.71 -9.90 5.42
N ASN A 79 -9.79 -9.44 6.26
CA ASN A 79 -8.42 -9.94 6.33
C ASN A 79 -8.37 -11.43 6.71
N THR A 80 -9.27 -11.88 7.59
CA THR A 80 -9.41 -13.30 7.93
C THR A 80 -9.88 -14.13 6.71
N ARG A 81 -10.87 -13.63 5.95
CA ARG A 81 -11.28 -14.26 4.69
C ARG A 81 -10.14 -14.27 3.67
N MET A 82 -9.38 -13.17 3.56
CA MET A 82 -8.22 -13.05 2.68
C MET A 82 -7.20 -14.17 2.98
N ARG A 83 -6.80 -14.33 4.24
CA ARG A 83 -5.86 -15.38 4.66
C ARG A 83 -6.38 -16.80 4.48
N SER A 84 -7.69 -17.00 4.50
CA SER A 84 -8.28 -18.35 4.43
C SER A 84 -8.71 -18.77 3.03
N ARG A 85 -8.92 -17.83 2.10
CA ARG A 85 -9.52 -18.12 0.79
C ARG A 85 -8.67 -17.69 -0.40
N ASP A 86 -7.80 -16.69 -0.21
CA ASP A 86 -6.97 -16.21 -1.31
C ASP A 86 -5.69 -17.07 -1.43
N PRO A 87 -5.49 -17.75 -2.57
CA PRO A 87 -4.34 -18.64 -2.74
C PRO A 87 -2.99 -17.92 -2.82
N SER A 88 -2.99 -16.60 -3.05
CA SER A 88 -1.78 -15.78 -3.11
C SER A 88 -1.32 -15.28 -1.74
N ILE A 89 -2.15 -15.48 -0.70
CA ILE A 89 -1.84 -15.09 0.69
C ILE A 89 -1.39 -16.31 1.47
N GLN A 90 -0.25 -16.20 2.11
CA GLN A 90 0.37 -17.27 2.87
C GLN A 90 0.37 -16.95 4.37
N ASP A 91 -0.09 -17.89 5.18
CA ASP A 91 0.11 -17.81 6.63
C ASP A 91 1.44 -18.49 6.99
N ILE A 92 2.52 -17.70 7.04
CA ILE A 92 3.85 -18.21 7.37
C ILE A 92 3.92 -18.84 8.77
N ALA A 93 2.99 -18.51 9.67
CA ALA A 93 2.93 -19.15 10.99
C ALA A 93 2.45 -20.61 10.92
N ARG A 94 1.77 -20.99 9.83
CA ARG A 94 1.25 -22.34 9.59
C ARG A 94 2.11 -23.18 8.67
N LEU A 95 3.28 -22.70 8.26
CA LEU A 95 4.19 -23.50 7.48
C LEU A 95 4.55 -24.81 8.22
N PRO A 96 4.69 -25.92 7.48
CA PRO A 96 5.08 -27.19 8.09
C PRO A 96 6.45 -27.07 8.75
N ARG A 97 6.66 -27.82 9.83
CA ARG A 97 7.96 -27.83 10.54
C ARG A 97 9.12 -28.28 9.65
N GLN A 98 8.82 -29.05 8.62
CA GLN A 98 9.77 -29.50 7.61
C GLN A 98 9.11 -29.41 6.25
N VAL A 99 9.78 -28.73 5.30
CA VAL A 99 9.33 -28.57 3.92
C VAL A 99 10.14 -29.54 3.05
N PRO A 100 9.47 -30.42 2.28
CA PRO A 100 10.17 -31.37 1.40
C PRO A 100 10.94 -30.67 0.29
N ALA A 101 12.09 -31.24 -0.13
CA ALA A 101 12.88 -30.74 -1.26
C ALA A 101 12.07 -30.60 -2.55
N ALA A 102 11.13 -31.51 -2.82
CA ALA A 102 10.27 -31.45 -3.99
C ALA A 102 9.39 -30.18 -3.99
N GLN A 103 8.80 -29.82 -2.85
CA GLN A 103 7.99 -28.60 -2.72
C GLN A 103 8.86 -27.35 -2.91
N LEU A 104 10.02 -27.27 -2.23
CA LEU A 104 10.92 -26.13 -2.37
C LEU A 104 11.42 -25.95 -3.81
N ARG A 105 11.74 -27.07 -4.46
CA ARG A 105 12.11 -27.04 -5.87
C ARG A 105 10.97 -26.48 -6.75
N GLN A 106 9.75 -26.93 -6.50
CA GLN A 106 8.58 -26.43 -7.19
C GLN A 106 8.38 -24.93 -6.97
N ASP A 107 8.45 -24.46 -5.70
CA ASP A 107 8.26 -23.05 -5.37
C ASP A 107 9.33 -22.16 -6.03
N ILE A 108 10.61 -22.58 -5.96
CA ILE A 108 11.72 -21.84 -6.55
C ILE A 108 11.58 -21.82 -8.10
N THR A 109 11.30 -22.97 -8.72
CA THR A 109 11.21 -23.04 -10.18
C THR A 109 9.95 -22.41 -10.75
N ALA A 110 8.87 -22.31 -9.97
CA ALA A 110 7.67 -21.56 -10.36
C ALA A 110 7.93 -20.04 -10.46
N LEU A 111 8.80 -19.50 -9.58
CA LEU A 111 9.21 -18.10 -9.63
C LEU A 111 10.35 -17.88 -10.64
N SER A 112 11.43 -18.67 -10.51
CA SER A 112 12.70 -18.45 -11.21
C SER A 112 12.63 -19.00 -12.64
N VAL A 113 11.74 -18.40 -13.44
CA VAL A 113 11.53 -18.76 -14.85
C VAL A 113 12.22 -17.75 -15.75
N TRP A 114 13.16 -18.25 -16.57
CA TRP A 114 13.77 -17.42 -17.59
C TRP A 114 12.78 -17.20 -18.74
N PRO A 115 12.50 -15.92 -19.12
CA PRO A 115 11.56 -15.65 -20.18
C PRO A 115 12.05 -16.19 -21.53
N THR A 116 11.12 -16.56 -22.40
CA THR A 116 11.41 -17.05 -23.75
C THR A 116 11.97 -15.97 -24.67
N ARG A 117 11.67 -14.69 -24.37
CA ARG A 117 12.20 -13.55 -25.12
C ARG A 117 13.64 -13.24 -24.68
N PRO A 118 14.47 -12.74 -25.60
CA PRO A 118 15.79 -12.24 -25.22
C PRO A 118 15.71 -11.18 -24.12
N LEU A 119 16.62 -11.23 -23.16
CA LEU A 119 16.86 -10.18 -22.18
C LEU A 119 18.19 -9.50 -22.48
N TYR A 120 18.26 -8.23 -22.11
CA TYR A 120 19.40 -7.34 -22.37
C TYR A 120 19.96 -6.80 -21.08
N GLY A 121 21.27 -6.62 -21.00
CA GLY A 121 21.92 -5.89 -19.94
C GLY A 121 21.72 -4.37 -20.04
N ALA A 122 22.20 -3.64 -19.04
CA ALA A 122 22.15 -2.17 -19.07
C ALA A 122 22.98 -1.56 -20.20
N ASP A 123 23.95 -2.31 -20.71
CA ASP A 123 24.78 -1.97 -21.89
C ASP A 123 24.04 -2.17 -23.22
N GLY A 124 22.81 -2.63 -23.18
CA GLY A 124 22.00 -2.93 -24.37
C GLY A 124 22.39 -4.22 -25.11
N GLN A 125 23.34 -5.01 -24.58
CA GLN A 125 23.72 -6.28 -25.18
C GLN A 125 22.86 -7.42 -24.67
N PRO A 126 22.57 -8.45 -25.46
CA PRO A 126 21.88 -9.66 -25.00
C PRO A 126 22.64 -10.28 -23.82
N VAL A 127 21.91 -10.74 -22.82
CA VAL A 127 22.52 -11.43 -21.68
C VAL A 127 23.23 -12.70 -22.16
N PRO A 128 24.53 -12.84 -21.92
CA PRO A 128 25.31 -13.98 -22.38
C PRO A 128 24.82 -15.30 -21.79
N ALA A 129 24.90 -16.40 -22.56
CA ALA A 129 24.52 -17.73 -22.08
C ALA A 129 25.28 -18.17 -20.82
N ALA A 130 26.57 -17.81 -20.71
CA ALA A 130 27.37 -18.08 -19.52
C ALA A 130 26.85 -17.36 -18.27
N THR A 131 26.43 -16.09 -18.42
CA THR A 131 25.80 -15.31 -17.33
C THR A 131 24.50 -15.95 -16.89
N ARG A 132 23.66 -16.32 -17.86
CA ARG A 132 22.41 -17.05 -17.57
C ARG A 132 22.68 -18.34 -16.80
N ALA A 133 23.59 -19.17 -17.28
CA ALA A 133 23.97 -20.43 -16.61
C ALA A 133 24.49 -20.20 -15.19
N GLY A 134 25.27 -19.13 -14.94
CA GLY A 134 25.73 -18.75 -13.61
C GLY A 134 24.60 -18.35 -12.67
N ILE A 135 23.62 -17.56 -13.16
CA ILE A 135 22.44 -17.16 -12.40
C ILE A 135 21.58 -18.38 -12.05
N GLU A 136 21.35 -19.29 -13.03
CA GLU A 136 20.59 -20.52 -12.81
C GLU A 136 21.30 -21.47 -11.83
N ALA A 137 22.64 -21.60 -11.92
CA ALA A 137 23.42 -22.38 -10.96
C ALA A 137 23.35 -21.82 -9.53
N ASN A 138 23.24 -20.49 -9.40
CA ASN A 138 23.10 -19.82 -8.11
C ASN A 138 21.79 -20.14 -7.38
N LEU A 139 20.77 -20.69 -8.06
CA LEU A 139 19.55 -21.24 -7.42
C LEU A 139 19.86 -22.40 -6.45
N ALA A 140 21.02 -23.04 -6.56
CA ALA A 140 21.49 -24.13 -5.70
C ALA A 140 20.49 -25.30 -5.56
N LEU A 141 19.70 -25.60 -6.62
CA LEU A 141 18.67 -26.64 -6.55
C LEU A 141 19.22 -28.06 -6.32
N ALA A 142 20.45 -28.32 -6.75
CA ALA A 142 21.09 -29.63 -6.53
C ALA A 142 21.47 -29.87 -5.06
N SER A 143 21.65 -28.81 -4.27
CA SER A 143 22.04 -28.89 -2.85
C SER A 143 20.83 -28.81 -1.88
N LEU A 144 19.59 -28.88 -2.39
CA LEU A 144 18.40 -28.93 -1.55
C LEU A 144 18.43 -30.19 -0.65
N PRO A 145 18.41 -30.05 0.68
CA PRO A 145 18.30 -31.19 1.57
C PRO A 145 16.93 -31.87 1.40
N ALA A 146 16.84 -33.16 1.71
CA ALA A 146 15.57 -33.91 1.58
C ALA A 146 14.41 -33.23 2.29
N GLN A 147 14.69 -32.55 3.39
CA GLN A 147 13.75 -31.73 4.16
C GLN A 147 14.45 -30.49 4.71
N THR A 148 13.78 -29.36 4.66
CA THR A 148 14.25 -28.08 5.21
C THR A 148 13.36 -27.64 6.36
N ARG A 149 13.97 -27.27 7.49
CA ARG A 149 13.27 -26.59 8.58
C ARG A 149 13.27 -25.09 8.31
N PRO A 150 12.10 -24.44 8.14
CA PRO A 150 12.04 -22.99 7.96
C PRO A 150 12.66 -22.25 9.15
N GLN A 151 13.49 -21.25 8.87
CA GLN A 151 13.96 -20.27 9.85
C GLN A 151 13.12 -19.01 9.74
N TYR A 152 12.81 -18.38 10.87
CA TYR A 152 12.01 -17.16 10.88
C TYR A 152 12.91 -15.95 10.98
N GLY A 153 12.54 -14.86 10.29
CA GLY A 153 13.29 -13.62 10.30
C GLY A 153 12.42 -12.38 10.14
N LEU A 154 12.98 -11.25 10.52
CA LEU A 154 12.44 -9.93 10.24
C LEU A 154 13.29 -9.24 9.20
N VAL A 155 12.65 -8.55 8.28
CA VAL A 155 13.30 -7.65 7.33
C VAL A 155 13.78 -6.43 8.09
N VAL A 156 15.06 -6.04 7.90
CA VAL A 156 15.70 -4.97 8.68
C VAL A 156 15.79 -3.65 7.92
N GLN A 157 15.66 -3.69 6.61
CA GLN A 157 15.64 -2.53 5.72
C GLN A 157 14.74 -2.80 4.52
N ARG A 158 14.30 -1.76 3.82
CA ARG A 158 13.59 -1.94 2.56
C ARG A 158 14.45 -2.77 1.59
N ALA A 159 13.93 -3.88 1.11
CA ALA A 159 14.70 -4.85 0.34
C ALA A 159 13.92 -5.37 -0.87
N ALA A 160 14.59 -5.43 -2.01
CA ALA A 160 14.04 -6.00 -3.24
C ALA A 160 13.78 -7.50 -3.10
N LEU A 161 12.63 -7.93 -3.61
CA LEU A 161 12.34 -9.32 -3.91
C LEU A 161 12.57 -9.57 -5.39
N ARG A 162 13.31 -10.63 -5.72
CA ARG A 162 13.77 -10.88 -7.09
C ARG A 162 13.40 -12.28 -7.57
N THR A 163 13.21 -12.40 -8.89
CA THR A 163 12.97 -13.67 -9.59
C THR A 163 14.17 -14.62 -9.43
N PHE A 164 15.38 -14.10 -9.48
CA PHE A 164 16.62 -14.86 -9.37
C PHE A 164 17.55 -14.26 -8.29
N PRO A 165 18.42 -15.08 -7.67
CA PRO A 165 19.39 -14.63 -6.67
C PRO A 165 20.55 -13.88 -7.33
N THR A 166 20.27 -12.67 -7.82
CA THR A 166 21.26 -11.82 -8.51
C THR A 166 20.89 -10.34 -8.38
N ARG A 167 21.92 -9.49 -8.31
CA ARG A 167 21.76 -8.03 -8.40
C ARG A 167 21.76 -7.53 -9.84
N GLN A 168 22.08 -8.40 -10.82
CA GLN A 168 22.07 -8.03 -12.22
C GLN A 168 20.68 -7.59 -12.66
N ARG A 169 20.59 -6.41 -13.22
CA ARG A 169 19.37 -5.90 -13.87
C ARG A 169 19.33 -6.38 -15.31
N VAL A 170 18.13 -6.75 -15.75
CA VAL A 170 17.89 -7.21 -17.13
C VAL A 170 16.61 -6.60 -17.68
N PHE A 171 16.60 -6.32 -18.99
CA PHE A 171 15.60 -5.53 -19.66
C PHE A 171 15.03 -6.23 -20.88
N SER A 172 13.81 -5.86 -21.29
CA SER A 172 13.13 -6.46 -22.44
C SER A 172 13.60 -5.94 -23.81
N ARG A 173 14.29 -4.79 -23.83
CA ARG A 173 14.76 -4.13 -25.06
C ARG A 173 16.11 -3.48 -24.83
N PRO A 174 16.97 -3.38 -25.86
CA PRO A 174 18.18 -2.59 -25.77
C PRO A 174 17.86 -1.13 -25.48
N GLY A 175 18.60 -0.52 -24.54
CA GLY A 175 18.46 0.89 -24.17
C GLY A 175 17.24 1.24 -23.31
N ASP A 176 16.29 0.34 -23.11
CA ASP A 176 15.16 0.52 -22.21
C ASP A 176 15.52 -0.06 -20.83
N THR A 177 16.05 0.77 -19.94
CA THR A 177 16.58 0.38 -18.63
C THR A 177 15.63 0.71 -17.48
N ASP A 178 14.37 1.06 -17.77
CA ASP A 178 13.41 1.48 -16.77
C ASP A 178 12.83 0.29 -15.97
N ILE A 179 12.45 -0.79 -16.64
CA ILE A 179 11.81 -1.96 -16.03
C ILE A 179 12.79 -3.13 -15.96
N ASP A 180 13.32 -3.39 -14.75
CA ASP A 180 14.11 -4.59 -14.46
C ASP A 180 13.20 -5.82 -14.39
N ARG A 181 13.44 -6.80 -15.27
CA ARG A 181 12.60 -8.00 -15.41
C ARG A 181 12.81 -9.04 -14.32
N PHE A 182 13.81 -8.88 -13.48
CA PHE A 182 14.01 -9.72 -12.31
C PHE A 182 13.48 -9.08 -11.02
N GLN A 183 13.00 -7.84 -11.07
CA GLN A 183 12.39 -7.18 -9.94
C GLN A 183 10.92 -7.60 -9.80
N GLU A 184 10.53 -8.13 -8.64
CA GLU A 184 9.20 -8.68 -8.37
C GLU A 184 8.41 -7.83 -7.38
N SER A 185 9.05 -7.45 -6.27
CA SER A 185 8.42 -6.72 -5.17
C SER A 185 9.47 -6.15 -4.22
N ALA A 186 9.02 -5.57 -3.11
CA ALA A 186 9.87 -5.29 -1.95
C ALA A 186 9.20 -5.74 -0.65
N LEU A 187 10.03 -5.95 0.37
CA LEU A 187 9.64 -6.06 1.77
C LEU A 187 10.23 -4.89 2.57
N PHE A 188 9.60 -4.59 3.68
CA PHE A 188 9.85 -3.40 4.48
C PHE A 188 10.33 -3.74 5.89
N PRO A 189 10.99 -2.81 6.61
CA PRO A 189 11.40 -3.03 7.99
C PRO A 189 10.26 -3.57 8.87
N GLY A 190 10.50 -4.71 9.52
CA GLY A 190 9.51 -5.39 10.35
C GLY A 190 8.62 -6.40 9.64
N ASP A 191 8.68 -6.49 8.30
CA ASP A 191 7.99 -7.57 7.59
C ASP A 191 8.58 -8.93 7.98
N LYS A 192 7.68 -9.90 8.19
CA LYS A 192 8.01 -11.25 8.67
C LYS A 192 8.26 -12.19 7.50
N VAL A 193 9.29 -13.00 7.59
CA VAL A 193 9.63 -13.99 6.58
C VAL A 193 9.94 -15.35 7.19
N ALA A 194 9.65 -16.39 6.44
CA ALA A 194 10.19 -17.74 6.67
C ALA A 194 11.24 -18.02 5.60
N VAL A 195 12.47 -18.18 6.02
CA VAL A 195 13.62 -18.52 5.17
C VAL A 195 13.64 -20.02 4.96
N VAL A 196 13.60 -20.47 3.70
CA VAL A 196 13.51 -21.90 3.37
C VAL A 196 14.65 -22.40 2.49
N HIS A 197 15.44 -21.48 1.88
CA HIS A 197 16.61 -21.87 1.10
C HIS A 197 17.62 -20.73 1.00
N ARG A 198 18.86 -21.05 0.60
CA ARG A 198 19.96 -20.10 0.41
C ARG A 198 20.64 -20.35 -0.94
N SER A 199 21.02 -19.27 -1.64
CA SER A 199 21.76 -19.36 -2.90
C SER A 199 23.14 -20.00 -2.74
N ALA A 200 23.71 -20.47 -3.86
CA ALA A 200 25.03 -21.12 -3.86
C ALA A 200 26.16 -20.18 -3.36
N ASP A 201 26.11 -18.91 -3.73
CA ASP A 201 27.05 -17.88 -3.27
C ASP A 201 26.78 -17.41 -1.82
N GLY A 202 25.66 -17.85 -1.23
CA GLY A 202 25.25 -17.47 0.11
C GLY A 202 24.79 -16.03 0.27
N GLN A 203 24.62 -15.25 -0.81
CA GLN A 203 24.25 -13.82 -0.76
C GLN A 203 22.74 -13.60 -0.78
N TRP A 204 21.95 -14.65 -1.02
CA TRP A 204 20.50 -14.57 -1.17
C TRP A 204 19.78 -15.64 -0.36
N LEU A 205 18.60 -15.29 0.13
CA LEU A 205 17.67 -16.18 0.80
C LEU A 205 16.40 -16.31 -0.06
N PHE A 206 15.90 -17.54 -0.23
CA PHE A 206 14.54 -17.76 -0.72
C PHE A 206 13.59 -17.71 0.47
N VAL A 207 12.64 -16.80 0.43
CA VAL A 207 11.76 -16.55 1.58
C VAL A 207 10.29 -16.65 1.17
N HIS A 208 9.47 -17.09 2.12
CA HIS A 208 8.03 -16.90 2.10
C HIS A 208 7.67 -15.72 3.00
N SER A 209 6.91 -14.76 2.49
CA SER A 209 6.24 -13.71 3.25
C SER A 209 4.72 -13.87 3.14
N GLU A 210 3.94 -13.05 3.85
CA GLU A 210 2.47 -13.14 3.79
C GLU A 210 1.91 -12.99 2.36
N ARG A 211 2.56 -12.19 1.50
CA ARG A 211 2.04 -11.82 0.18
C ARG A 211 2.91 -12.24 -1.00
N TYR A 212 4.13 -12.72 -0.75
CA TYR A 212 5.05 -13.07 -1.83
C TYR A 212 6.12 -14.06 -1.38
N SER A 213 6.56 -14.92 -2.32
CA SER A 213 7.70 -15.81 -2.15
C SER A 213 8.75 -15.49 -3.20
N ALA A 214 9.97 -15.15 -2.81
CA ALA A 214 11.03 -14.76 -3.74
C ALA A 214 12.41 -14.76 -3.09
N TRP A 215 13.41 -14.39 -3.88
CA TRP A 215 14.78 -14.19 -3.43
C TRP A 215 14.94 -12.78 -2.84
N ILE A 216 15.50 -12.71 -1.63
CA ILE A 216 15.83 -11.47 -0.91
C ILE A 216 17.33 -11.46 -0.59
N PRO A 217 18.01 -10.30 -0.59
CA PRO A 217 19.40 -10.22 -0.14
C PRO A 217 19.57 -10.72 1.29
N TYR A 218 20.61 -11.53 1.52
CA TYR A 218 20.90 -12.12 2.83
C TYR A 218 21.03 -11.08 3.95
N GLU A 219 21.67 -9.95 3.65
CA GLU A 219 21.88 -8.87 4.62
C GLU A 219 20.58 -8.15 5.04
N ALA A 220 19.51 -8.30 4.27
CA ALA A 220 18.23 -7.64 4.55
C ALA A 220 17.35 -8.38 5.59
N VAL A 221 17.75 -9.57 6.01
CA VAL A 221 16.98 -10.40 6.94
C VAL A 221 17.78 -10.72 8.19
N ALA A 222 17.20 -10.49 9.36
CA ALA A 222 17.73 -10.94 10.64
C ALA A 222 16.95 -12.16 11.13
N ILE A 223 17.64 -13.25 11.39
CA ILE A 223 17.06 -14.52 11.83
C ILE A 223 16.84 -14.50 13.35
N GLY A 224 15.65 -14.85 13.79
CA GLY A 224 15.27 -14.87 15.20
C GLY A 224 14.41 -16.06 15.57
N GLU A 225 14.14 -16.19 16.86
CA GLU A 225 13.21 -17.19 17.37
C GLU A 225 11.81 -16.95 16.77
N ARG A 226 11.14 -18.04 16.39
CA ARG A 226 9.84 -18.03 15.72
C ARG A 226 8.82 -17.13 16.41
N ASP A 227 8.68 -17.28 17.72
CA ASP A 227 7.65 -16.56 18.47
C ASP A 227 7.98 -15.07 18.62
N THR A 228 9.26 -14.71 18.71
CA THR A 228 9.72 -13.31 18.67
C THR A 228 9.41 -12.67 17.32
N VAL A 229 9.72 -13.37 16.23
CA VAL A 229 9.45 -12.88 14.86
C VAL A 229 7.94 -12.74 14.62
N LEU A 230 7.16 -13.78 14.92
CA LEU A 230 5.71 -13.73 14.70
C LEU A 230 5.00 -12.76 15.64
N GLY A 231 5.53 -12.54 16.85
CA GLY A 231 5.01 -11.59 17.83
C GLY A 231 5.37 -10.12 17.55
N TYR A 232 6.38 -9.87 16.71
CA TYR A 232 6.79 -8.48 16.43
C TYR A 232 5.63 -7.63 15.90
N GLY A 233 5.40 -6.47 16.53
CA GLY A 233 4.33 -5.54 16.16
C GLY A 233 2.89 -6.07 16.36
N ALA A 234 2.70 -7.21 17.06
CA ALA A 234 1.38 -7.78 17.28
C ALA A 234 0.57 -7.00 18.32
N GLN A 235 1.25 -6.36 19.28
CA GLN A 235 0.63 -5.60 20.36
C GLN A 235 1.11 -4.15 20.33
N GLY A 236 0.19 -3.23 20.68
CA GLY A 236 0.50 -1.80 20.80
C GLY A 236 1.12 -1.43 22.16
N PRO A 237 1.53 -0.16 22.31
CA PRO A 237 1.33 0.92 21.34
C PRO A 237 2.22 0.81 20.10
N TYR A 238 1.76 1.37 18.99
CA TYR A 238 2.53 1.42 17.74
C TYR A 238 2.28 2.72 16.96
N ARG A 239 3.09 2.94 15.93
CA ARG A 239 2.87 3.97 14.91
C ARG A 239 2.72 3.31 13.55
N VAL A 240 1.72 3.75 12.79
CA VAL A 240 1.50 3.40 11.39
C VAL A 240 2.00 4.56 10.55
N ILE A 241 2.82 4.27 9.56
CA ILE A 241 3.26 5.27 8.57
C ILE A 241 2.08 5.61 7.68
N THR A 242 1.70 6.88 7.66
CA THR A 242 0.60 7.43 6.84
C THR A 242 1.10 8.38 5.75
N GLY A 243 2.34 8.83 5.80
CA GLY A 243 3.02 9.47 4.68
C GLY A 243 3.30 8.50 3.53
N ALA A 244 3.53 8.99 2.33
CA ALA A 244 3.99 8.15 1.21
C ALA A 244 5.24 7.36 1.61
N THR A 245 6.16 8.06 2.27
CA THR A 245 7.30 7.50 3.01
C THR A 245 7.53 8.29 4.29
N ALA A 246 8.22 7.68 5.25
CA ALA A 246 8.80 8.34 6.41
C ALA A 246 10.23 7.84 6.59
N HIS A 247 11.02 8.56 7.37
CA HIS A 247 12.40 8.18 7.66
C HIS A 247 12.68 8.26 9.16
N THR A 248 13.46 7.30 9.65
CA THR A 248 14.02 7.39 10.99
C THR A 248 15.02 8.54 11.08
N ALA A 249 15.28 9.05 12.28
CA ALA A 249 16.30 10.06 12.48
C ALA A 249 17.68 9.53 12.07
N HIS A 250 18.52 10.39 11.47
CA HIS A 250 19.91 10.05 11.24
C HIS A 250 20.63 9.89 12.58
N THR A 251 21.39 8.81 12.74
CA THR A 251 22.18 8.55 13.94
C THR A 251 23.47 7.77 13.59
N PRO A 252 24.67 8.33 13.88
CA PRO A 252 25.91 7.61 13.71
C PRO A 252 26.16 6.55 14.79
N GLU A 253 25.52 6.66 15.96
CA GLU A 253 25.68 5.74 17.09
C GLU A 253 25.08 4.36 16.84
N GLU A 254 24.04 4.29 15.99
CA GLU A 254 23.43 3.03 15.57
C GLU A 254 23.08 3.10 14.06
N PRO A 255 24.08 2.93 13.19
CA PRO A 255 23.90 3.07 11.74
C PRO A 255 22.83 2.14 11.14
N ARG A 256 22.53 1.00 11.80
CA ARG A 256 21.56 0.01 11.34
C ARG A 256 20.09 0.50 11.41
N VAL A 257 19.83 1.56 12.17
CA VAL A 257 18.49 2.19 12.26
C VAL A 257 18.49 3.64 11.75
N SER A 258 19.60 4.11 11.18
CA SER A 258 19.80 5.50 10.74
C SER A 258 19.19 5.76 9.38
N GLY A 259 18.29 6.75 9.26
CA GLY A 259 17.73 7.20 7.98
C GLY A 259 16.97 6.12 7.20
N LEU A 260 16.44 5.10 7.88
CA LEU A 260 15.72 4.02 7.20
C LEU A 260 14.43 4.54 6.57
N GLN A 261 14.20 4.23 5.30
CA GLN A 261 12.93 4.45 4.64
C GLN A 261 11.87 3.47 5.17
N LEU A 262 10.73 4.04 5.52
CA LEU A 262 9.54 3.36 6.00
C LEU A 262 8.38 3.71 5.07
N ASP A 263 7.85 2.74 4.36
CA ASP A 263 6.80 2.96 3.37
C ASP A 263 5.42 3.01 4.01
N MET A 264 4.42 3.59 3.34
CA MET A 264 3.05 3.72 3.83
C MET A 264 2.50 2.37 4.33
N GLY A 265 1.84 2.40 5.48
CA GLY A 265 1.25 1.21 6.11
C GLY A 265 2.24 0.36 6.92
N VAL A 266 3.54 0.66 6.92
CA VAL A 266 4.48 0.04 7.88
C VAL A 266 4.07 0.39 9.30
N ARG A 267 4.04 -0.62 10.18
CA ARG A 267 3.63 -0.49 11.58
C ARG A 267 4.79 -0.84 12.50
N LEU A 268 5.16 0.10 13.37
CA LEU A 268 6.29 -0.02 14.27
C LEU A 268 5.83 0.00 15.73
N PRO A 269 6.28 -0.93 16.59
CA PRO A 269 6.06 -0.86 18.02
C PRO A 269 6.67 0.42 18.61
N VAL A 270 5.97 1.04 19.56
CA VAL A 270 6.44 2.22 20.29
C VAL A 270 6.90 1.78 21.69
N LEU A 271 8.08 2.23 22.10
CA LEU A 271 8.60 2.07 23.44
C LEU A 271 8.09 3.25 24.30
N ALA A 272 6.81 3.17 24.72
CA ALA A 272 6.11 4.28 25.38
C ALA A 272 6.72 4.69 26.73
N ASP A 273 7.28 3.70 27.44
CA ASP A 273 7.85 3.90 28.78
C ASP A 273 9.37 4.19 28.74
N TRP A 274 9.86 4.70 27.59
CA TRP A 274 11.27 5.08 27.48
C TRP A 274 11.59 6.21 28.46
N PRO A 275 12.65 6.09 29.31
CA PRO A 275 12.97 7.11 30.30
C PRO A 275 13.27 8.46 29.66
N ALA A 276 12.64 9.53 30.19
CA ALA A 276 12.74 10.87 29.59
C ALA A 276 14.17 11.43 29.60
N GLU A 277 14.96 11.05 30.58
CA GLU A 277 16.36 11.46 30.78
C GLU A 277 17.33 10.65 29.90
N GLN A 278 16.90 9.54 29.32
CA GLN A 278 17.76 8.66 28.55
C GLN A 278 17.71 9.03 27.05
N PRO A 279 18.79 9.49 26.45
CA PRO A 279 18.87 9.68 25.00
C PRO A 279 18.70 8.37 24.24
N VAL A 280 18.17 8.46 23.03
CA VAL A 280 18.16 7.35 22.06
C VAL A 280 19.22 7.66 21.01
N ASN A 281 20.23 6.80 20.92
CA ASN A 281 21.30 6.95 19.93
C ASN A 281 21.84 8.41 19.88
N GLY A 282 22.21 8.96 21.04
CA GLY A 282 22.79 10.30 21.14
C GLY A 282 21.80 11.46 21.10
N GLN A 283 20.50 11.25 20.90
CA GLN A 283 19.49 12.31 20.78
C GLN A 283 18.36 12.14 21.80
N GLN A 284 17.90 13.25 22.41
CA GLN A 284 16.71 13.27 23.27
C GLN A 284 15.42 13.03 22.45
N ALA A 285 14.51 12.21 22.99
CA ALA A 285 13.32 11.75 22.29
C ALA A 285 12.13 12.74 22.31
N HIS A 286 12.23 13.92 22.95
CA HIS A 286 11.09 14.84 23.17
C HIS A 286 10.33 15.22 21.87
N ALA A 287 11.03 15.31 20.73
CA ALA A 287 10.46 15.66 19.42
C ALA A 287 10.27 14.43 18.49
N ALA A 288 10.35 13.22 19.03
CA ALA A 288 10.23 11.98 18.25
C ALA A 288 9.43 10.92 19.01
N TRP A 289 9.02 9.88 18.30
CA TRP A 289 8.56 8.63 18.89
C TRP A 289 9.76 7.68 19.02
N VAL A 290 9.92 7.06 20.18
CA VAL A 290 10.89 5.97 20.33
C VAL A 290 10.21 4.71 19.81
N VAL A 291 10.67 4.23 18.66
CA VAL A 291 10.14 3.01 18.03
C VAL A 291 11.15 1.87 18.12
N GLN A 292 10.66 0.66 18.10
CA GLN A 292 11.51 -0.54 18.11
C GLN A 292 11.68 -1.07 16.69
N LEU A 293 12.91 -1.19 16.23
CA LEU A 293 13.24 -1.69 14.90
C LEU A 293 14.07 -2.99 14.99
N PRO A 294 13.84 -3.93 14.05
CA PRO A 294 14.71 -5.07 13.90
C PRO A 294 16.05 -4.64 13.29
N VAL A 295 17.12 -5.16 13.83
CA VAL A 295 18.47 -5.04 13.25
C VAL A 295 19.14 -6.41 13.21
N ARG A 296 20.09 -6.53 12.29
CA ARG A 296 20.88 -7.75 12.10
C ARG A 296 22.24 -7.58 12.78
N ASP A 297 22.64 -8.52 13.62
CA ASP A 297 24.00 -8.55 14.17
C ASP A 297 25.02 -9.17 13.18
N ALA A 298 26.27 -9.24 13.60
CA ALA A 298 27.37 -9.76 12.74
C ALA A 298 27.15 -11.25 12.34
N ASP A 299 26.47 -12.02 13.19
CA ASP A 299 26.16 -13.43 12.94
C ASP A 299 24.86 -13.63 12.16
N GLY A 300 24.16 -12.55 11.80
CA GLY A 300 22.89 -12.61 11.09
C GLY A 300 21.66 -12.76 11.99
N ARG A 301 21.84 -12.65 13.30
CA ARG A 301 20.76 -12.85 14.28
C ARG A 301 19.98 -11.57 14.51
N LEU A 302 18.70 -11.75 14.81
CA LEU A 302 17.79 -10.67 15.15
C LEU A 302 18.13 -10.05 16.51
N GLN A 303 18.27 -8.75 16.50
CA GLN A 303 18.20 -7.90 17.67
C GLN A 303 17.12 -6.82 17.44
N LEU A 304 16.53 -6.34 18.52
CA LEU A 304 15.60 -5.22 18.48
C LEU A 304 16.28 -4.00 19.10
N ARG A 305 16.26 -2.86 18.39
CA ARG A 305 16.92 -1.63 18.82
C ARG A 305 15.94 -0.46 18.83
N PRO A 306 16.10 0.48 19.77
CA PRO A 306 15.35 1.73 19.73
C PRO A 306 15.83 2.60 18.57
N ALA A 307 14.90 3.30 17.96
CA ALA A 307 15.15 4.31 16.93
C ALA A 307 14.22 5.50 17.13
N LEU A 308 14.62 6.67 16.67
CA LEU A 308 13.77 7.86 16.70
C LEU A 308 13.02 7.99 15.38
N LEU A 309 11.70 8.10 15.48
CA LEU A 309 10.81 8.48 14.39
C LEU A 309 10.34 9.92 14.66
N PRO A 310 10.86 10.94 13.93
CA PRO A 310 10.53 12.34 14.19
C PRO A 310 9.03 12.60 14.15
N ARG A 311 8.51 13.46 15.03
CA ARG A 311 7.08 13.83 15.04
C ARG A 311 6.64 14.62 13.79
N SER A 312 7.58 15.14 13.02
CA SER A 312 7.34 15.75 11.71
C SER A 312 6.99 14.74 10.63
N GLN A 313 7.27 13.44 10.85
CA GLN A 313 6.87 12.40 9.92
C GLN A 313 5.36 12.14 10.01
N ASP A 314 4.73 11.96 8.86
CA ASP A 314 3.30 11.70 8.78
C ASP A 314 2.99 10.26 9.23
N THR A 315 2.45 10.15 10.44
CA THR A 315 2.18 8.86 11.10
C THR A 315 0.92 8.95 11.97
N ALA A 316 0.24 7.83 12.17
CA ALA A 316 -0.92 7.69 13.06
C ALA A 316 -0.67 6.68 14.19
N ALA A 317 -1.37 6.82 15.31
CA ALA A 317 -1.29 5.89 16.45
C ALA A 317 -1.93 4.54 16.17
N ASP A 318 -2.81 4.47 15.18
CA ASP A 318 -3.49 3.26 14.70
C ASP A 318 -3.76 3.40 13.21
N TYR A 319 -4.30 2.35 12.59
CA TYR A 319 -4.81 2.42 11.23
C TYR A 319 -5.87 3.51 11.09
N LEU A 320 -5.86 4.19 9.95
CA LEU A 320 -6.82 5.25 9.66
C LEU A 320 -8.23 4.68 9.49
N PRO A 321 -9.29 5.43 9.82
CA PRO A 321 -10.66 5.08 9.42
C PRO A 321 -10.78 5.02 7.90
N LEU A 322 -11.30 3.92 7.35
CA LEU A 322 -11.44 3.73 5.90
C LEU A 322 -12.61 4.55 5.36
N THR A 323 -12.41 5.85 5.19
CA THR A 323 -13.40 6.77 4.62
C THR A 323 -12.99 7.25 3.22
N PRO A 324 -13.94 7.64 2.34
CA PRO A 324 -13.62 8.21 1.02
C PRO A 324 -12.63 9.38 1.09
N ARG A 325 -12.84 10.31 2.04
CA ARG A 325 -11.95 11.47 2.23
C ARG A 325 -10.51 11.03 2.53
N LEU A 326 -10.32 10.14 3.49
CA LEU A 326 -8.99 9.69 3.88
C LEU A 326 -8.34 8.82 2.80
N LEU A 327 -9.12 8.00 2.06
CA LEU A 327 -8.61 7.27 0.90
C LEU A 327 -8.03 8.24 -0.16
N LEU A 328 -8.78 9.27 -0.50
CA LEU A 328 -8.30 10.30 -1.43
C LEU A 328 -7.04 10.97 -0.90
N GLN A 329 -7.03 11.39 0.37
CA GLN A 329 -5.86 12.02 0.96
C GLN A 329 -4.63 11.10 0.92
N GLN A 330 -4.78 9.81 1.22
CA GLN A 330 -3.67 8.86 1.16
C GLN A 330 -3.18 8.64 -0.28
N ALA A 331 -4.07 8.49 -1.25
CA ALA A 331 -3.70 8.30 -2.64
C ALA A 331 -2.94 9.49 -3.23
N TYR A 332 -3.38 10.70 -2.93
CA TYR A 332 -2.76 11.92 -3.45
C TYR A 332 -1.39 12.26 -2.84
N LYS A 333 -1.00 11.60 -1.75
CA LYS A 333 0.37 11.73 -1.22
C LYS A 333 1.44 11.18 -2.17
N PHE A 334 1.03 10.35 -3.11
CA PHE A 334 1.90 9.76 -4.13
C PHE A 334 1.83 10.48 -5.48
N LEU A 335 0.93 11.45 -5.65
CA LEU A 335 0.72 12.11 -6.94
C LEU A 335 2.04 12.66 -7.52
N GLY A 336 2.38 12.22 -8.73
CA GLY A 336 3.64 12.57 -9.40
C GLY A 336 4.85 11.74 -8.97
N GLU A 337 4.70 10.78 -8.04
CA GLU A 337 5.78 9.84 -7.73
C GLU A 337 6.09 8.98 -8.97
N ARG A 338 7.37 8.74 -9.24
CA ARG A 338 7.80 7.93 -10.37
C ARG A 338 7.34 6.49 -10.23
N TYR A 339 6.87 5.91 -11.33
CA TYR A 339 6.56 4.49 -11.43
C TYR A 339 7.78 3.60 -11.13
N GLY A 340 7.64 2.66 -10.21
CA GLY A 340 8.69 1.71 -9.84
C GLY A 340 8.21 0.28 -9.96
N TRP A 341 8.47 -0.37 -11.11
CA TRP A 341 8.12 -1.77 -11.31
C TRP A 341 8.64 -2.65 -10.17
N GLY A 342 7.74 -3.45 -9.56
CA GLY A 342 8.11 -4.31 -8.45
C GLY A 342 8.68 -3.56 -7.24
N HIS A 343 8.26 -2.33 -6.98
CA HIS A 343 8.82 -1.44 -5.94
C HIS A 343 10.30 -1.04 -6.17
N ASP A 344 10.76 -1.00 -7.43
CA ASP A 344 12.08 -0.46 -7.76
C ASP A 344 12.17 1.04 -7.42
N TYR A 345 13.37 1.61 -7.44
CA TYR A 345 13.68 3.03 -7.21
C TYR A 345 13.24 3.60 -5.85
N GLY A 346 12.91 2.76 -4.86
CA GLY A 346 12.34 3.24 -3.60
C GLY A 346 10.87 3.64 -3.70
N THR A 347 10.23 3.43 -4.85
CA THR A 347 8.84 3.77 -5.16
C THR A 347 7.97 2.51 -5.30
N ARG A 348 6.91 2.53 -6.08
CA ARG A 348 5.95 1.42 -6.23
C ARG A 348 5.41 1.27 -7.64
N ASP A 349 4.78 0.14 -7.93
CA ASP A 349 3.99 -0.10 -9.14
C ASP A 349 2.49 0.05 -8.86
N CYS A 350 1.65 -0.17 -9.86
CA CYS A 350 0.20 0.02 -9.76
C CYS A 350 -0.45 -0.77 -8.61
N SER A 351 -0.10 -2.05 -8.45
CA SER A 351 -0.65 -2.89 -7.38
C SER A 351 -0.01 -2.62 -6.02
N GLY A 352 1.26 -2.21 -5.99
CA GLY A 352 1.95 -1.69 -4.81
C GLY A 352 1.30 -0.41 -4.31
N PHE A 353 1.05 0.56 -5.20
CA PHE A 353 0.37 1.81 -4.92
C PHE A 353 -0.97 1.59 -4.21
N VAL A 354 -1.89 0.82 -4.80
CA VAL A 354 -3.20 0.58 -4.16
C VAL A 354 -3.06 -0.23 -2.87
N SER A 355 -2.16 -1.22 -2.81
CA SER A 355 -2.04 -2.04 -1.61
C SER A 355 -1.42 -1.29 -0.42
N GLU A 356 -0.51 -0.35 -0.64
CA GLU A 356 0.04 0.47 0.44
C GLU A 356 -0.98 1.49 0.95
N ILE A 357 -1.76 2.13 0.06
CA ILE A 357 -2.88 2.98 0.47
C ILE A 357 -3.79 2.19 1.41
N TYR A 358 -4.28 1.03 0.98
CA TYR A 358 -5.19 0.21 1.77
C TYR A 358 -4.54 -0.36 3.05
N ARG A 359 -3.22 -0.62 3.04
CA ARG A 359 -2.45 -1.02 4.23
C ARG A 359 -2.47 0.04 5.31
N SER A 360 -2.52 1.34 4.96
CA SER A 360 -2.64 2.43 5.95
C SER A 360 -3.98 2.42 6.72
N PHE A 361 -4.97 1.71 6.19
CA PHE A 361 -6.28 1.44 6.82
C PHE A 361 -6.36 0.03 7.45
N GLY A 362 -5.26 -0.71 7.45
CA GLY A 362 -5.21 -2.08 7.96
C GLY A 362 -5.82 -3.14 7.03
N VAL A 363 -6.13 -2.80 5.79
CA VAL A 363 -6.69 -3.74 4.80
C VAL A 363 -5.56 -4.53 4.12
N LEU A 364 -5.70 -5.85 4.13
CA LEU A 364 -4.80 -6.76 3.42
C LEU A 364 -5.28 -6.96 1.98
N LEU A 365 -4.40 -6.69 1.02
CA LEU A 365 -4.58 -7.00 -0.41
C LEU A 365 -3.48 -7.93 -0.91
N PRO A 366 -3.74 -8.79 -1.90
CA PRO A 366 -2.71 -9.51 -2.62
C PRO A 366 -1.65 -8.59 -3.23
N ARG A 367 -0.46 -9.14 -3.50
CA ARG A 367 0.62 -8.32 -4.06
C ARG A 367 0.42 -8.01 -5.55
N ASN A 368 0.06 -8.99 -6.33
CA ASN A 368 0.01 -8.87 -7.78
C ASN A 368 -1.37 -8.44 -8.29
N THR A 369 -1.39 -7.65 -9.35
CA THR A 369 -2.62 -7.16 -10.00
C THR A 369 -3.61 -8.27 -10.34
N GLY A 370 -3.13 -9.40 -10.92
CA GLY A 370 -3.99 -10.54 -11.24
C GLY A 370 -4.60 -11.18 -9.99
N ALA A 371 -3.80 -11.39 -8.95
CA ALA A 371 -4.31 -11.93 -7.67
C ALA A 371 -5.33 -10.97 -7.01
N GLN A 372 -5.08 -9.66 -7.05
CA GLN A 372 -6.06 -8.67 -6.59
C GLN A 372 -7.35 -8.73 -7.40
N ALA A 373 -7.25 -8.80 -8.73
CA ALA A 373 -8.39 -8.85 -9.65
C ALA A 373 -9.30 -10.07 -9.41
N ASP A 374 -8.69 -11.21 -9.08
CA ASP A 374 -9.38 -12.51 -8.95
C ASP A 374 -9.66 -12.90 -7.50
N SER A 375 -9.25 -12.09 -6.52
CA SER A 375 -9.40 -12.42 -5.11
C SER A 375 -10.86 -12.75 -4.74
N PRO A 376 -11.13 -13.95 -4.20
CA PRO A 376 -12.46 -14.34 -3.78
C PRO A 376 -12.85 -13.79 -2.41
N ALA A 377 -11.92 -13.07 -1.76
CA ALA A 377 -12.13 -12.55 -0.41
C ALA A 377 -12.79 -11.15 -0.38
N LEU A 378 -12.83 -10.47 -1.52
CA LEU A 378 -13.39 -9.13 -1.69
C LEU A 378 -14.79 -9.16 -2.32
N ASP A 379 -15.46 -7.99 -2.39
CA ASP A 379 -16.73 -7.84 -3.13
C ASP A 379 -16.44 -7.64 -4.61
N ARG A 380 -16.31 -8.75 -5.34
CA ARG A 380 -15.87 -8.82 -6.73
C ARG A 380 -17.03 -8.80 -7.72
N ARG A 381 -16.93 -7.93 -8.74
CA ARG A 381 -17.69 -8.05 -9.99
C ARG A 381 -16.72 -8.41 -11.11
N GLY A 382 -16.78 -9.65 -11.60
CA GLY A 382 -15.98 -10.14 -12.75
C GLY A 382 -16.65 -9.85 -14.08
N PHE A 383 -15.84 -9.79 -15.15
CA PHE A 383 -16.27 -9.66 -16.53
C PHE A 383 -15.55 -10.69 -17.39
N THR A 384 -16.24 -11.15 -18.44
CA THR A 384 -15.75 -12.10 -19.43
C THR A 384 -15.80 -11.49 -20.82
N ASP A 385 -15.28 -12.16 -21.81
CA ASP A 385 -15.35 -11.72 -23.22
C ASP A 385 -16.79 -11.71 -23.78
N GLN A 386 -17.73 -12.36 -23.08
CA GLN A 386 -19.15 -12.35 -23.43
C GLN A 386 -19.89 -11.09 -22.94
N ASP A 387 -19.31 -10.36 -21.99
CA ASP A 387 -19.91 -9.13 -21.48
C ASP A 387 -19.76 -8.00 -22.51
N SER A 388 -20.86 -7.32 -22.79
CA SER A 388 -20.88 -6.22 -23.76
C SER A 388 -20.13 -5.00 -23.22
N ALA A 389 -19.71 -4.11 -24.12
CA ALA A 389 -19.18 -2.79 -23.75
C ALA A 389 -20.16 -2.01 -22.87
N ARG A 390 -21.47 -2.06 -23.20
CA ARG A 390 -22.54 -1.42 -22.41
C ARG A 390 -22.61 -1.94 -20.98
N THR A 391 -22.41 -3.27 -20.77
CA THR A 391 -22.38 -3.86 -19.43
C THR A 391 -21.25 -3.30 -18.61
N ARG A 392 -20.07 -3.13 -19.21
CA ARG A 392 -18.90 -2.52 -18.56
C ARG A 392 -19.10 -1.03 -18.28
N GLU A 393 -19.62 -0.27 -19.23
CA GLU A 393 -19.96 1.15 -19.07
C GLU A 393 -20.95 1.38 -17.94
N GLN A 394 -21.99 0.56 -17.85
CA GLN A 394 -22.94 0.61 -16.72
C GLN A 394 -22.29 0.30 -15.37
N ALA A 395 -21.28 -0.57 -15.35
CA ALA A 395 -20.55 -0.86 -14.12
C ALA A 395 -19.62 0.29 -13.73
N VAL A 396 -18.95 0.91 -14.71
CA VAL A 396 -18.09 2.08 -14.53
C VAL A 396 -18.89 3.25 -14.01
N ALA A 397 -20.09 3.50 -14.54
CA ALA A 397 -20.99 4.57 -14.07
C ALA A 397 -21.45 4.40 -12.60
N GLN A 398 -21.25 3.23 -12.01
CA GLN A 398 -21.62 2.91 -10.61
C GLN A 398 -20.40 2.91 -9.66
N LEU A 399 -19.21 3.22 -10.16
CA LEU A 399 -17.99 3.25 -9.34
C LEU A 399 -18.09 4.33 -8.26
N GLN A 400 -17.57 3.99 -7.09
CA GLN A 400 -17.45 4.87 -5.95
C GLN A 400 -15.98 5.09 -5.60
N VAL A 401 -15.70 6.14 -4.85
CA VAL A 401 -14.34 6.40 -4.35
C VAL A 401 -13.80 5.17 -3.64
N GLY A 402 -12.62 4.71 -4.08
CA GLY A 402 -11.94 3.55 -3.53
C GLY A 402 -12.24 2.23 -4.27
N ASP A 403 -13.22 2.17 -5.16
CA ASP A 403 -13.39 0.98 -6.00
C ASP A 403 -12.15 0.77 -6.89
N LEU A 404 -11.68 -0.47 -6.97
CA LEU A 404 -10.49 -0.84 -7.75
C LEU A 404 -10.92 -1.48 -9.07
N VAL A 405 -10.46 -0.90 -10.17
CA VAL A 405 -10.75 -1.34 -11.54
C VAL A 405 -9.52 -2.03 -12.13
N TYR A 406 -9.71 -3.26 -12.60
CA TYR A 406 -8.64 -4.10 -13.14
C TYR A 406 -8.79 -4.33 -14.64
N ILE A 407 -7.69 -4.11 -15.35
CA ILE A 407 -7.47 -4.60 -16.72
C ILE A 407 -6.23 -5.52 -16.71
N PRO A 408 -5.98 -6.33 -17.74
CA PRO A 408 -4.80 -7.21 -17.76
C PRO A 408 -3.50 -6.46 -17.48
N GLY A 409 -2.84 -6.80 -16.35
CA GLY A 409 -1.57 -6.22 -15.93
C GLY A 409 -1.66 -4.85 -15.27
N HIS A 410 -2.85 -4.28 -15.00
CA HIS A 410 -2.97 -2.96 -14.41
C HIS A 410 -4.17 -2.82 -13.48
N VAL A 411 -4.04 -1.95 -12.46
CA VAL A 411 -5.10 -1.57 -11.53
C VAL A 411 -5.17 -0.05 -11.39
N MET A 412 -6.40 0.45 -11.28
CA MET A 412 -6.73 1.87 -11.09
C MET A 412 -7.72 2.02 -9.95
N MET A 413 -7.60 3.06 -9.13
CA MET A 413 -8.56 3.38 -8.07
C MET A 413 -9.48 4.51 -8.51
N ALA A 414 -10.80 4.29 -8.44
CA ALA A 414 -11.80 5.31 -8.72
C ALA A 414 -11.74 6.42 -7.66
N ILE A 415 -11.77 7.69 -8.11
CA ILE A 415 -11.71 8.87 -7.25
C ILE A 415 -12.98 9.74 -7.33
N GLY A 416 -13.84 9.50 -8.31
CA GLY A 416 -15.10 10.20 -8.48
C GLY A 416 -15.52 10.34 -9.92
N GLN A 417 -16.60 11.09 -10.14
CA GLN A 417 -17.16 11.37 -11.46
C GLN A 417 -17.40 12.87 -11.67
N VAL A 418 -17.13 13.34 -12.87
CA VAL A 418 -17.40 14.73 -13.30
C VAL A 418 -17.88 14.68 -14.75
N ASP A 419 -18.98 15.36 -15.06
CA ASP A 419 -19.58 15.48 -16.40
C ASP A 419 -19.78 14.12 -17.09
N GLY A 420 -20.25 13.13 -16.32
CA GLY A 420 -20.50 11.77 -16.80
C GLY A 420 -19.24 10.94 -17.08
N ARG A 421 -18.06 11.41 -16.69
CA ARG A 421 -16.78 10.69 -16.80
C ARG A 421 -16.28 10.26 -15.44
N THR A 422 -15.83 9.02 -15.37
CA THR A 422 -15.16 8.46 -14.19
C THR A 422 -13.70 8.82 -14.20
N TRP A 423 -13.21 9.34 -13.09
CA TRP A 423 -11.80 9.64 -12.88
C TRP A 423 -11.15 8.61 -11.97
N VAL A 424 -9.94 8.27 -12.32
CA VAL A 424 -9.13 7.31 -11.56
C VAL A 424 -7.77 7.89 -11.22
N ILE A 425 -7.19 7.44 -10.11
CA ILE A 425 -5.79 7.66 -9.78
C ILE A 425 -5.06 6.30 -9.85
N HIS A 426 -3.93 6.26 -10.50
CA HIS A 426 -3.17 5.04 -10.70
C HIS A 426 -1.69 5.32 -10.91
N ASP A 427 -0.87 4.38 -10.53
CA ASP A 427 0.56 4.41 -10.84
C ASP A 427 0.82 3.64 -12.12
N THR A 428 1.33 4.31 -13.15
CA THR A 428 1.41 3.76 -14.51
C THR A 428 2.66 4.21 -15.26
N ALA A 429 3.22 3.30 -16.07
CA ALA A 429 4.31 3.64 -16.98
C ALA A 429 3.85 4.57 -18.13
N GLY A 430 2.56 4.51 -18.51
CA GLY A 430 2.04 5.37 -19.58
C GLY A 430 0.54 5.22 -19.78
N GLY A 431 -0.02 6.07 -20.63
CA GLY A 431 -1.41 6.04 -21.03
C GLY A 431 -1.59 6.54 -22.46
N SER A 432 -2.76 6.30 -23.04
CA SER A 432 -3.10 6.88 -24.32
C SER A 432 -4.60 7.17 -24.44
N TRP A 433 -4.95 8.12 -25.31
CA TRP A 433 -6.32 8.54 -25.61
C TRP A 433 -6.40 9.07 -27.04
N ASN A 434 -7.60 9.23 -27.56
CA ASN A 434 -7.77 9.87 -28.86
C ASN A 434 -7.82 11.40 -28.71
N GLY A 435 -7.01 12.09 -29.49
CA GLY A 435 -7.04 13.55 -29.62
C GLY A 435 -8.28 14.06 -30.35
N PRO A 436 -8.46 15.38 -30.42
CA PRO A 436 -9.60 16.00 -31.12
C PRO A 436 -9.68 15.65 -32.62
N ASP A 437 -8.54 15.34 -33.24
CA ASP A 437 -8.41 14.91 -34.64
C ASP A 437 -8.62 13.39 -34.84
N GLY A 438 -8.98 12.68 -33.76
CA GLY A 438 -9.15 11.23 -33.77
C GLY A 438 -7.85 10.42 -33.76
N ARG A 439 -6.68 11.06 -33.78
CA ARG A 439 -5.38 10.37 -33.69
C ARG A 439 -5.09 10.00 -32.25
N ARG A 440 -4.54 8.82 -32.07
CA ARG A 440 -4.12 8.36 -30.74
C ARG A 440 -2.90 9.14 -30.25
N ILE A 441 -3.02 9.72 -29.06
CA ILE A 441 -1.95 10.35 -28.31
C ILE A 441 -1.47 9.35 -27.26
N ALA A 442 -0.18 9.00 -27.29
CA ALA A 442 0.45 8.20 -26.27
C ALA A 442 1.30 9.10 -25.34
N ALA A 443 1.14 8.97 -24.05
CA ALA A 443 1.88 9.74 -23.05
C ALA A 443 2.70 8.81 -22.16
N HIS A 444 3.96 9.17 -21.92
CA HIS A 444 4.83 8.60 -20.91
C HIS A 444 4.52 9.26 -19.57
N LEU A 445 3.49 8.77 -18.87
CA LEU A 445 3.10 9.29 -17.55
C LEU A 445 4.15 8.94 -16.51
N ASN A 446 4.63 7.72 -16.55
CA ASN A 446 5.71 7.15 -15.73
C ASN A 446 5.65 7.54 -14.25
N GLY A 447 4.45 7.46 -13.68
CA GLY A 447 4.20 7.83 -12.29
C GLY A 447 2.72 7.84 -11.93
N VAL A 448 2.46 8.20 -10.68
CA VAL A 448 1.10 8.33 -10.15
C VAL A 448 0.40 9.50 -10.82
N SER A 449 -0.68 9.18 -11.51
CA SER A 449 -1.41 10.10 -12.38
C SER A 449 -2.92 10.02 -12.16
N VAL A 450 -3.60 11.14 -12.40
CA VAL A 450 -5.06 11.26 -12.44
C VAL A 450 -5.50 11.27 -13.90
N THR A 451 -6.34 10.32 -14.29
CA THR A 451 -6.81 10.19 -15.68
C THR A 451 -8.32 9.92 -15.74
N PRO A 452 -9.02 10.35 -16.81
CA PRO A 452 -10.38 9.92 -17.05
C PRO A 452 -10.37 8.47 -17.60
N LEU A 453 -11.26 7.61 -17.09
CA LEU A 453 -11.27 6.19 -17.47
C LEU A 453 -11.82 5.94 -18.89
N GLU A 454 -12.92 6.62 -19.24
CA GLU A 454 -13.68 6.35 -20.46
C GLU A 454 -12.89 6.62 -21.76
N PRO A 455 -12.13 7.72 -21.88
CA PRO A 455 -11.38 8.01 -23.10
C PRO A 455 -10.04 7.27 -23.21
N MET A 456 -9.63 6.55 -22.16
CA MET A 456 -8.34 5.83 -22.18
C MET A 456 -8.38 4.66 -23.18
N MET A 457 -7.32 4.58 -24.01
CA MET A 457 -7.17 3.60 -25.08
C MET A 457 -6.04 2.60 -24.74
N ALA A 458 -6.31 1.32 -24.87
CA ALA A 458 -5.31 0.26 -24.77
C ALA A 458 -4.62 -0.01 -26.13
N SER A 459 -5.34 0.24 -27.24
CA SER A 459 -4.83 0.20 -28.60
C SER A 459 -5.59 1.24 -29.45
N ASP A 460 -5.37 1.26 -30.74
CA ASP A 460 -6.06 2.19 -31.64
C ASP A 460 -7.59 1.99 -31.70
N THR A 461 -8.05 0.78 -31.36
CA THR A 461 -9.46 0.39 -31.46
C THR A 461 -10.06 -0.10 -30.15
N LEU A 462 -9.26 -0.30 -29.10
CA LEU A 462 -9.68 -0.94 -27.85
C LEU A 462 -9.52 0.04 -26.66
N ARG A 463 -10.62 0.36 -25.99
CA ARG A 463 -10.62 1.22 -24.81
C ARG A 463 -10.20 0.43 -23.55
N TYR A 464 -9.77 1.12 -22.51
CA TYR A 464 -9.55 0.51 -21.18
C TYR A 464 -10.82 -0.14 -20.64
N ILE A 465 -11.98 0.50 -20.79
CA ILE A 465 -13.28 -0.03 -20.36
C ILE A 465 -13.56 -1.40 -20.98
N ASP A 466 -13.26 -1.58 -22.28
CA ASP A 466 -13.50 -2.83 -22.99
C ASP A 466 -12.62 -3.98 -22.48
N ARG A 467 -11.55 -3.66 -21.76
CA ARG A 467 -10.59 -4.60 -21.16
C ARG A 467 -10.79 -4.85 -19.67
N ILE A 468 -11.79 -4.25 -19.04
CA ILE A 468 -12.04 -4.48 -17.61
C ILE A 468 -12.33 -5.97 -17.38
N THR A 469 -11.51 -6.61 -16.55
CA THR A 469 -11.67 -8.01 -16.13
C THR A 469 -12.42 -8.14 -14.82
N SER A 470 -12.25 -7.15 -13.92
CA SER A 470 -13.02 -7.11 -12.67
C SER A 470 -13.02 -5.71 -12.03
N ILE A 471 -13.97 -5.52 -11.14
CA ILE A 471 -14.05 -4.43 -10.17
C ILE A 471 -14.07 -5.06 -8.78
N GLN A 472 -13.17 -4.62 -7.90
CA GLN A 472 -13.16 -5.00 -6.49
C GLN A 472 -13.62 -3.82 -5.64
N ARG A 473 -14.56 -4.04 -4.75
CA ARG A 473 -15.19 -3.00 -3.94
C ARG A 473 -14.87 -3.22 -2.47
N MET A 474 -14.51 -2.13 -1.78
CA MET A 474 -14.16 -2.16 -0.35
C MET A 474 -15.40 -1.88 0.50
N ARG A 475 -16.35 -2.79 0.46
CA ARG A 475 -17.60 -2.76 1.22
C ARG A 475 -17.98 -4.17 1.68
N PRO A 476 -18.91 -4.32 2.65
CA PRO A 476 -19.37 -5.65 3.04
C PRO A 476 -19.94 -6.42 1.84
N PRO A 477 -19.60 -7.71 1.67
CA PRO A 477 -20.16 -8.54 0.60
C PRO A 477 -21.69 -8.56 0.67
N GLY A 478 -22.34 -8.46 -0.50
CA GLY A 478 -23.80 -8.46 -0.59
C GLY A 478 -24.48 -7.14 -0.25
N THR A 479 -23.75 -6.06 -0.04
CA THR A 479 -24.33 -4.72 0.07
C THR A 479 -25.02 -4.38 -1.26
N PRO A 480 -26.33 -4.04 -1.28
CA PRO A 480 -27.03 -3.69 -2.50
C PRO A 480 -26.34 -2.52 -3.23
N GLN A 481 -26.29 -2.60 -4.55
CA GLN A 481 -25.86 -1.45 -5.35
C GLN A 481 -26.88 -0.33 -5.12
N ARG A 482 -26.44 0.83 -4.67
CA ARG A 482 -27.29 2.03 -4.70
C ARG A 482 -27.57 2.35 -6.16
N THR A 483 -28.81 2.23 -6.55
CA THR A 483 -29.27 2.82 -7.80
C THR A 483 -29.15 4.33 -7.61
N SER A 484 -28.31 4.98 -8.42
CA SER A 484 -28.31 6.43 -8.53
C SER A 484 -29.72 6.84 -8.96
N GLN A 485 -30.50 7.36 -8.03
CA GLN A 485 -31.64 8.18 -8.41
C GLN A 485 -31.04 9.49 -8.88
N THR A 486 -30.90 9.63 -10.18
CA THR A 486 -30.69 10.92 -10.83
C THR A 486 -31.93 11.77 -10.53
N PRO A 487 -31.78 13.00 -9.97
CA PRO A 487 -32.88 13.94 -9.90
C PRO A 487 -33.29 14.42 -11.29
#